data_77e0d3854341f74c94f3701cd4711143
#
_entry.id   77e0d3854341f74c94f3701cd4711143
#
_cell.length_a   1.000
_cell.length_b   1.000
_cell.length_c   1.000
_cell.angle_alpha   90.00
_cell.angle_beta   90.00
_cell.angle_gamma   90.00
#
_symmetry.space_group_name_H-M   'P 1'
#
loop_
_entity.id
_entity.type
_entity.pdbx_description
1 polymer ?
#
loop_
_entity_poly.entity_id
_entity_poly.type
_entity_poly.pdbx_seq_one_letter_code
_entity_poly.pdbx_strand_id
1 'polypeptide(L)'
;VIGGVDSLEVGRFNELTSEEDEFSRRLARNQQIILKEESHFDKVVDPAGGSYYIENLTQELANQAWKYMQELEAEGGILNALQEGKIHTDIEKVANARKEAMRKRKDVYVGINLYANPDENPPTQIQIPRESNPIKMEVLKAGALPQLRVVEEIENLRTRVIKSDKNRNIFLMNMGTINDYRVRADFATGFFQAGGFTVISPQGFMTVEDAVKSAKESNAAAYCICSTDEKYNELVPAICSALPDSFLILAGYPKDKVESFKENGIKMFIYMGADVVATLDELAKKLGVENEA
;
A
#
# COMPACT_ATOMS: atom_id res chain seq x y z
N VAL A 1 -18.59 16.04 -10.66
CA VAL A 1 -19.10 17.10 -11.55
C VAL A 1 -19.87 16.48 -12.73
N ILE A 2 -19.25 15.56 -13.49
CA ILE A 2 -19.90 14.88 -14.63
C ILE A 2 -21.21 14.18 -14.22
N GLY A 3 -21.31 13.66 -13.01
CA GLY A 3 -22.52 13.03 -12.49
C GLY A 3 -23.66 14.00 -12.09
N GLY A 4 -23.53 15.30 -12.36
CA GLY A 4 -24.59 16.29 -12.16
C GLY A 4 -24.82 16.70 -10.70
N VAL A 5 -23.75 16.88 -9.91
CA VAL A 5 -23.85 17.35 -8.53
C VAL A 5 -24.30 18.83 -8.48
N ASP A 6 -25.14 19.19 -7.52
CA ASP A 6 -25.59 20.57 -7.31
C ASP A 6 -24.53 21.44 -6.64
N SER A 7 -23.68 20.85 -5.83
CA SER A 7 -22.55 21.51 -5.18
C SER A 7 -21.35 20.58 -5.09
N LEU A 8 -20.16 21.17 -5.10
CA LEU A 8 -18.89 20.46 -5.02
C LEU A 8 -18.02 21.07 -3.93
N GLU A 9 -17.59 20.24 -3.00
CA GLU A 9 -16.55 20.56 -2.03
C GLU A 9 -15.31 19.71 -2.32
N VAL A 10 -14.13 20.33 -2.27
CA VAL A 10 -12.86 19.64 -2.46
C VAL A 10 -12.01 19.81 -1.21
N GLY A 11 -11.77 18.73 -0.49
CA GLY A 11 -10.86 18.67 0.64
C GLY A 11 -9.41 18.95 0.24
N ARG A 12 -8.61 19.41 1.18
CA ARG A 12 -7.17 19.58 0.96
C ARG A 12 -6.50 18.21 0.82
N PHE A 13 -5.47 18.10 -0.02
CA PHE A 13 -4.75 16.83 -0.18
C PHE A 13 -4.07 16.35 1.11
N ASN A 14 -3.73 17.27 2.04
CA ASN A 14 -3.11 17.01 3.33
C ASN A 14 -4.09 17.13 4.52
N GLU A 15 -5.38 17.02 4.30
CA GLU A 15 -6.42 17.21 5.33
C GLU A 15 -6.24 16.32 6.56
N LEU A 16 -5.69 15.11 6.37
CA LEU A 16 -5.44 14.16 7.45
C LEU A 16 -4.15 14.41 8.23
N THR A 17 -3.29 15.32 7.78
CA THR A 17 -1.97 15.57 8.39
C THR A 17 -1.93 16.74 9.34
N SER A 18 -3.06 17.33 9.65
CA SER A 18 -3.26 18.42 10.63
C SER A 18 -2.66 19.78 10.33
N GLU A 19 -1.69 19.90 9.46
CA GLU A 19 -1.12 21.20 9.14
C GLU A 19 -1.92 21.89 8.03
N GLU A 20 -2.57 23.00 8.41
CA GLU A 20 -3.22 23.86 7.45
C GLU A 20 -2.18 24.74 6.76
N ASP A 21 -2.03 24.56 5.44
CA ASP A 21 -1.21 25.43 4.62
C ASP A 21 -2.03 26.13 3.53
N GLU A 22 -1.57 27.30 3.14
CA GLU A 22 -2.24 28.10 2.12
C GLU A 22 -2.15 27.44 0.73
N PHE A 23 -1.10 26.69 0.49
CA PHE A 23 -0.88 26.00 -0.79
C PHE A 23 -1.92 24.92 -1.04
N SER A 24 -2.18 24.04 -0.06
CA SER A 24 -3.18 22.97 -0.17
C SER A 24 -4.60 23.51 -0.32
N ARG A 25 -4.92 24.61 0.42
CA ARG A 25 -6.20 25.30 0.28
C ARG A 25 -6.37 25.91 -1.13
N ARG A 26 -5.32 26.52 -1.66
CA ARG A 26 -5.34 27.10 -3.00
C ARG A 26 -5.54 26.03 -4.07
N LEU A 27 -4.86 24.88 -3.96
CA LEU A 27 -5.04 23.77 -4.88
C LEU A 27 -6.48 23.25 -4.86
N ALA A 28 -7.05 23.00 -3.69
CA ALA A 28 -8.43 22.53 -3.55
C ALA A 28 -9.45 23.49 -4.18
N ARG A 29 -9.29 24.81 -3.94
CA ARG A 29 -10.13 25.84 -4.56
C ARG A 29 -9.93 25.90 -6.08
N ASN A 30 -8.67 25.86 -6.54
CA ASN A 30 -8.36 26.01 -7.97
C ASN A 30 -8.88 24.82 -8.78
N GLN A 31 -8.95 23.60 -8.24
CA GLN A 31 -9.57 22.46 -8.92
C GLN A 31 -11.01 22.75 -9.34
N GLN A 32 -11.80 23.35 -8.45
CA GLN A 32 -13.19 23.73 -8.75
C GLN A 32 -13.26 24.80 -9.82
N ILE A 33 -12.37 25.80 -9.76
CA ILE A 33 -12.31 26.88 -10.75
C ILE A 33 -11.93 26.32 -12.14
N ILE A 34 -10.93 25.44 -12.21
CA ILE A 34 -10.51 24.81 -13.47
C ILE A 34 -11.63 23.97 -14.08
N LEU A 35 -12.34 23.19 -13.28
CA LEU A 35 -13.48 22.40 -13.75
C LEU A 35 -14.61 23.29 -14.32
N LYS A 36 -14.79 24.47 -13.76
CA LYS A 36 -15.79 25.42 -14.22
C LYS A 36 -15.30 26.23 -15.43
N GLU A 37 -14.16 26.94 -15.30
CA GLU A 37 -13.74 27.96 -16.26
C GLU A 37 -12.96 27.38 -17.45
N GLU A 38 -12.21 26.30 -17.27
CA GLU A 38 -11.43 25.68 -18.35
C GLU A 38 -12.11 24.44 -18.94
N SER A 39 -12.69 23.58 -18.11
CA SER A 39 -13.38 22.38 -18.57
C SER A 39 -14.84 22.63 -18.94
N HIS A 40 -15.40 23.76 -18.55
CA HIS A 40 -16.75 24.19 -18.86
C HIS A 40 -17.86 23.20 -18.49
N PHE A 41 -17.65 22.41 -17.42
CA PHE A 41 -18.63 21.42 -16.99
C PHE A 41 -19.95 22.01 -16.43
N ASP A 42 -19.96 23.31 -16.15
CA ASP A 42 -21.16 24.06 -15.80
C ASP A 42 -22.03 24.45 -17.02
N LYS A 43 -21.53 24.29 -18.24
CA LYS A 43 -22.20 24.67 -19.50
C LYS A 43 -23.00 23.51 -20.14
N VAL A 44 -22.74 22.29 -19.71
CA VAL A 44 -23.33 21.09 -20.30
C VAL A 44 -24.14 20.34 -19.25
N VAL A 45 -25.41 20.08 -19.57
CA VAL A 45 -26.27 19.23 -18.75
C VAL A 45 -26.07 17.79 -19.19
N ASP A 46 -25.78 16.92 -18.21
CA ASP A 46 -25.57 15.47 -18.42
C ASP A 46 -24.56 15.15 -19.55
N PRO A 47 -23.28 15.52 -19.39
CA PRO A 47 -22.27 15.34 -20.43
C PRO A 47 -21.98 13.87 -20.79
N ALA A 48 -22.40 12.92 -19.95
CA ALA A 48 -22.28 11.48 -20.16
C ALA A 48 -23.56 10.82 -20.70
N GLY A 49 -24.64 11.59 -20.83
CA GLY A 49 -25.95 11.13 -21.29
C GLY A 49 -25.88 10.45 -22.64
N GLY A 50 -26.55 9.30 -22.78
CA GLY A 50 -26.58 8.49 -24.00
C GLY A 50 -25.35 7.60 -24.23
N SER A 51 -24.36 7.63 -23.36
CA SER A 51 -23.27 6.66 -23.36
C SER A 51 -23.80 5.30 -22.89
N TYR A 52 -23.85 4.30 -23.78
CA TYR A 52 -24.36 2.97 -23.43
C TYR A 52 -23.69 2.36 -22.20
N TYR A 53 -22.39 2.56 -22.03
CA TYR A 53 -21.65 2.07 -20.88
C TYR A 53 -22.11 2.76 -19.58
N ILE A 54 -22.21 4.08 -19.60
CA ILE A 54 -22.62 4.87 -18.42
C ILE A 54 -24.07 4.58 -18.04
N GLU A 55 -24.98 4.53 -19.04
CA GLU A 55 -26.38 4.23 -18.80
C GLU A 55 -26.58 2.82 -18.19
N ASN A 56 -25.92 1.81 -18.75
CA ASN A 56 -25.99 0.45 -18.23
C ASN A 56 -25.40 0.36 -16.81
N LEU A 57 -24.25 0.97 -16.57
CA LEU A 57 -23.61 0.97 -15.25
C LEU A 57 -24.51 1.67 -14.20
N THR A 58 -25.11 2.80 -14.57
CA THR A 58 -26.03 3.54 -13.71
C THR A 58 -27.25 2.68 -13.37
N GLN A 59 -27.84 2.03 -14.37
CA GLN A 59 -29.01 1.18 -14.16
C GLN A 59 -28.66 -0.04 -13.28
N GLU A 60 -27.55 -0.70 -13.52
CA GLU A 60 -27.13 -1.84 -12.70
C GLU A 60 -26.82 -1.44 -11.26
N LEU A 61 -26.14 -0.30 -11.06
CA LEU A 61 -25.87 0.21 -9.72
C LEU A 61 -27.17 0.54 -8.98
N ALA A 62 -28.12 1.19 -9.66
CA ALA A 62 -29.43 1.48 -9.10
C ALA A 62 -30.19 0.20 -8.72
N ASN A 63 -30.17 -0.82 -9.57
CA ASN A 63 -30.81 -2.11 -9.30
C ASN A 63 -30.18 -2.82 -8.09
N GLN A 64 -28.85 -2.80 -7.96
CA GLN A 64 -28.16 -3.40 -6.81
C GLN A 64 -28.46 -2.65 -5.50
N ALA A 65 -28.45 -1.31 -5.55
CA ALA A 65 -28.80 -0.50 -4.39
C ALA A 65 -30.26 -0.73 -3.95
N TRP A 66 -31.19 -0.80 -4.91
CA TRP A 66 -32.59 -1.07 -4.66
C TRP A 66 -32.79 -2.46 -4.04
N LYS A 67 -32.13 -3.48 -4.58
CA LYS A 67 -32.16 -4.84 -4.04
C LYS A 67 -31.66 -4.89 -2.60
N TYR A 68 -30.52 -4.25 -2.31
CA TYR A 68 -29.97 -4.19 -0.97
C TYR A 68 -30.92 -3.49 0.01
N MET A 69 -31.55 -2.38 -0.42
CA MET A 69 -32.57 -1.70 0.37
C MET A 69 -33.76 -2.64 0.69
N GLN A 70 -34.25 -3.38 -0.29
CA GLN A 70 -35.35 -4.35 -0.09
C GLN A 70 -34.96 -5.48 0.90
N GLU A 71 -33.70 -5.95 0.84
CA GLU A 71 -33.18 -6.94 1.78
C GLU A 71 -33.16 -6.39 3.21
N LEU A 72 -32.71 -5.13 3.41
CA LEU A 72 -32.75 -4.49 4.72
C LEU A 72 -34.16 -4.28 5.25
N GLU A 73 -35.09 -3.85 4.41
CA GLU A 73 -36.49 -3.66 4.79
C GLU A 73 -37.16 -5.00 5.20
N ALA A 74 -36.88 -6.08 4.47
CA ALA A 74 -37.40 -7.41 4.81
C ALA A 74 -36.92 -7.93 6.16
N GLU A 75 -35.76 -7.45 6.64
CA GLU A 75 -35.16 -7.80 7.94
C GLU A 75 -35.54 -6.80 9.07
N GLY A 76 -36.49 -5.91 8.84
CA GLY A 76 -36.97 -4.95 9.83
C GLY A 76 -36.39 -3.54 9.73
N GLY A 77 -35.80 -3.21 8.58
CA GLY A 77 -35.30 -1.88 8.23
C GLY A 77 -33.91 -1.56 8.73
N ILE A 78 -33.42 -0.38 8.32
CA ILE A 78 -32.03 0.05 8.56
C ILE A 78 -31.66 0.13 10.04
N LEU A 79 -32.59 0.55 10.92
CA LEU A 79 -32.32 0.65 12.35
C LEU A 79 -32.09 -0.71 12.98
N ASN A 80 -32.91 -1.71 12.61
CA ASN A 80 -32.72 -3.08 13.08
C ASN A 80 -31.41 -3.67 12.55
N ALA A 81 -31.11 -3.49 11.27
CA ALA A 81 -29.86 -3.96 10.67
C ALA A 81 -28.60 -3.34 11.32
N LEU A 82 -28.66 -2.08 11.74
CA LEU A 82 -27.59 -1.43 12.52
C LEU A 82 -27.48 -2.01 13.93
N GLN A 83 -28.61 -2.20 14.62
CA GLN A 83 -28.64 -2.76 15.97
C GLN A 83 -28.12 -4.20 16.04
N GLU A 84 -28.47 -5.02 15.08
CA GLU A 84 -28.05 -6.43 15.00
C GLU A 84 -26.66 -6.62 14.37
N GLY A 85 -26.05 -5.55 13.83
CA GLY A 85 -24.68 -5.56 13.29
C GLY A 85 -24.54 -6.09 11.86
N LYS A 86 -25.63 -6.26 11.13
CA LYS A 86 -25.59 -6.67 9.71
C LYS A 86 -24.80 -5.69 8.87
N ILE A 87 -25.08 -4.39 9.01
CA ILE A 87 -24.37 -3.32 8.28
C ILE A 87 -22.87 -3.36 8.59
N HIS A 88 -22.50 -3.59 9.86
CA HIS A 88 -21.09 -3.72 10.28
C HIS A 88 -20.41 -4.89 9.56
N THR A 89 -21.07 -6.05 9.52
CA THR A 89 -20.55 -7.24 8.82
C THR A 89 -20.39 -7.03 7.32
N ASP A 90 -21.35 -6.39 6.67
CA ASP A 90 -21.27 -6.11 5.23
C ASP A 90 -20.15 -5.11 4.89
N ILE A 91 -19.98 -4.06 5.72
CA ILE A 91 -18.88 -3.11 5.59
C ILE A 91 -17.54 -3.79 5.83
N GLU A 92 -17.43 -4.61 6.88
CA GLU A 92 -16.19 -5.32 7.21
C GLU A 92 -15.75 -6.26 6.08
N LYS A 93 -16.68 -6.98 5.48
CA LYS A 93 -16.42 -7.84 4.32
C LYS A 93 -15.78 -7.06 3.16
N VAL A 94 -16.34 -5.90 2.82
CA VAL A 94 -15.81 -5.04 1.76
C VAL A 94 -14.46 -4.44 2.16
N ALA A 95 -14.33 -3.98 3.41
CA ALA A 95 -13.09 -3.42 3.92
C ALA A 95 -11.95 -4.43 3.89
N ASN A 96 -12.19 -5.68 4.31
CA ASN A 96 -11.20 -6.75 4.28
C ASN A 96 -10.78 -7.12 2.85
N ALA A 97 -11.72 -7.17 1.91
CA ALA A 97 -11.41 -7.42 0.50
C ALA A 97 -10.52 -6.30 -0.09
N ARG A 98 -10.80 -5.02 0.21
CA ARG A 98 -9.99 -3.88 -0.22
C ARG A 98 -8.60 -3.89 0.43
N LYS A 99 -8.51 -4.19 1.73
CA LYS A 99 -7.22 -4.32 2.43
C LYS A 99 -6.36 -5.43 1.80
N GLU A 100 -6.96 -6.58 1.52
CA GLU A 100 -6.27 -7.68 0.85
C GLU A 100 -5.78 -7.29 -0.56
N ALA A 101 -6.61 -6.60 -1.35
CA ALA A 101 -6.24 -6.11 -2.67
C ALA A 101 -5.07 -5.09 -2.60
N MET A 102 -5.08 -4.19 -1.61
CA MET A 102 -3.99 -3.25 -1.34
C MET A 102 -2.71 -3.97 -0.90
N ARG A 103 -2.80 -4.92 0.03
CA ARG A 103 -1.66 -5.69 0.53
C ARG A 103 -0.99 -6.52 -0.57
N LYS A 104 -1.76 -7.05 -1.52
CA LYS A 104 -1.27 -7.79 -2.69
C LYS A 104 -0.90 -6.89 -3.87
N ARG A 105 -1.01 -5.58 -3.73
CA ARG A 105 -0.78 -4.59 -4.80
C ARG A 105 -1.66 -4.82 -6.04
N LYS A 106 -2.82 -5.43 -5.88
CA LYS A 106 -3.86 -5.47 -6.92
C LYS A 106 -4.49 -4.10 -7.11
N ASP A 107 -4.77 -3.43 -5.97
CA ASP A 107 -5.17 -2.03 -5.95
C ASP A 107 -3.93 -1.18 -5.65
N VAL A 108 -3.59 -0.30 -6.62
CA VAL A 108 -2.42 0.57 -6.53
C VAL A 108 -2.83 1.91 -5.94
N TYR A 109 -2.20 2.25 -4.82
CA TYR A 109 -2.25 3.56 -4.18
C TYR A 109 -0.89 4.22 -4.38
N VAL A 110 -0.82 5.12 -5.38
CA VAL A 110 0.41 5.82 -5.77
C VAL A 110 0.96 6.62 -4.58
N GLY A 111 2.27 6.49 -4.33
CA GLY A 111 2.93 7.09 -3.17
C GLY A 111 2.79 6.28 -1.87
N ILE A 112 1.93 5.28 -1.85
CA ILE A 112 1.68 4.45 -0.67
C ILE A 112 2.26 3.05 -0.85
N ASN A 113 1.57 2.16 -1.58
CA ASN A 113 2.03 0.79 -1.79
C ASN A 113 2.85 0.61 -3.08
N LEU A 114 2.91 1.64 -3.91
CA LEU A 114 3.74 1.71 -5.11
C LEU A 114 4.20 3.16 -5.34
N TYR A 115 5.43 3.33 -5.85
CA TYR A 115 6.06 4.65 -6.10
C TYR A 115 6.14 5.52 -4.83
N ALA A 116 6.43 4.91 -3.69
CA ALA A 116 6.66 5.65 -2.45
C ALA A 116 7.86 6.59 -2.60
N ASN A 117 7.73 7.82 -2.12
CA ASN A 117 8.83 8.76 -2.09
C ASN A 117 9.76 8.43 -0.89
N PRO A 118 11.03 8.05 -1.12
CA PRO A 118 11.94 7.70 -0.03
C PRO A 118 12.36 8.90 0.84
N ASP A 119 12.24 10.12 0.30
CA ASP A 119 12.64 11.36 0.96
C ASP A 119 11.47 12.04 1.70
N GLU A 120 10.28 11.45 1.65
CA GLU A 120 9.11 11.96 2.34
C GLU A 120 9.21 11.70 3.85
N ASN A 121 9.10 12.77 4.62
CA ASN A 121 8.92 12.65 6.06
C ASN A 121 7.48 12.22 6.37
N PRO A 122 7.27 11.15 7.14
CA PRO A 122 5.93 10.75 7.52
C PRO A 122 5.27 11.86 8.34
N PRO A 123 3.97 12.08 8.17
CA PRO A 123 3.25 13.08 8.95
C PRO A 123 3.39 12.79 10.44
N THR A 124 3.51 13.86 11.24
CA THR A 124 3.72 13.75 12.69
C THR A 124 2.53 13.11 13.39
N GLN A 125 1.34 13.33 12.87
CA GLN A 125 0.08 12.68 13.30
C GLN A 125 -0.88 12.62 12.12
N ILE A 126 -1.49 11.46 11.93
CA ILE A 126 -2.65 11.33 11.05
C ILE A 126 -3.88 11.60 11.94
N GLN A 127 -4.49 12.75 11.75
CA GLN A 127 -5.74 13.08 12.44
C GLN A 127 -6.90 12.57 11.58
N ILE A 128 -7.53 11.50 12.01
CA ILE A 128 -8.88 11.23 11.56
C ILE A 128 -9.77 12.20 12.35
N PRO A 129 -10.51 13.11 11.71
CA PRO A 129 -11.43 13.96 12.41
C PRO A 129 -12.44 13.08 13.16
N ARG A 130 -12.20 12.85 14.43
CA ARG A 130 -13.18 12.23 15.29
C ARG A 130 -14.09 13.38 15.69
N GLU A 131 -15.27 13.42 15.14
CA GLU A 131 -16.29 14.31 15.68
C GLU A 131 -16.37 14.06 17.19
N SER A 132 -16.02 15.07 17.94
CA SER A 132 -15.96 15.04 19.40
C SER A 132 -17.35 15.08 20.06
N ASN A 133 -18.40 14.79 19.29
CA ASN A 133 -19.75 14.71 19.81
C ASN A 133 -20.09 13.23 20.02
N PRO A 134 -19.85 12.67 21.23
CA PRO A 134 -20.32 11.34 21.51
C PRO A 134 -21.85 11.43 21.62
N ILE A 135 -22.54 11.27 20.51
CA ILE A 135 -23.89 10.72 20.58
C ILE A 135 -23.69 9.47 21.42
N LYS A 136 -24.22 9.45 22.63
CA LYS A 136 -24.18 8.27 23.48
C LYS A 136 -24.86 7.15 22.71
N MET A 137 -24.06 6.33 22.03
CA MET A 137 -24.52 5.25 21.17
C MET A 137 -24.81 3.99 22.00
N GLU A 138 -25.37 4.18 23.21
CA GLU A 138 -25.89 3.09 24.05
C GLU A 138 -27.02 2.29 23.38
N VAL A 139 -27.51 2.79 22.24
CA VAL A 139 -28.63 2.17 21.52
C VAL A 139 -28.18 1.08 20.55
N LEU A 140 -26.91 1.07 20.12
CA LEU A 140 -26.41 0.10 19.12
C LEU A 140 -25.63 -1.02 19.82
N LYS A 141 -26.13 -2.25 19.81
CA LYS A 141 -25.43 -3.42 20.34
C LYS A 141 -24.08 -3.65 19.65
N ALA A 142 -24.01 -3.38 18.35
CA ALA A 142 -22.80 -3.52 17.54
C ALA A 142 -21.82 -2.34 17.64
N GLY A 143 -22.19 -1.27 18.38
CA GLY A 143 -21.35 -0.08 18.53
C GLY A 143 -21.36 0.85 17.31
N ALA A 144 -20.42 1.81 17.28
CA ALA A 144 -20.25 2.72 16.16
C ALA A 144 -19.60 2.02 14.96
N LEU A 145 -19.94 2.47 13.76
CA LEU A 145 -19.23 2.01 12.56
C LEU A 145 -17.75 2.40 12.66
N PRO A 146 -16.82 1.45 12.42
CA PRO A 146 -15.40 1.72 12.50
C PRO A 146 -14.97 2.70 11.39
N GLN A 147 -14.21 3.70 11.77
CA GLN A 147 -13.54 4.56 10.79
C GLN A 147 -12.28 3.86 10.34
N LEU A 148 -12.26 3.39 9.08
CA LEU A 148 -11.18 2.60 8.52
C LEU A 148 -10.59 3.30 7.29
N ARG A 149 -9.27 3.32 7.22
CA ARG A 149 -8.52 3.68 6.01
C ARG A 149 -7.82 2.43 5.49
N VAL A 150 -7.99 2.16 4.20
CA VAL A 150 -7.44 0.95 3.56
C VAL A 150 -5.91 0.90 3.65
N VAL A 151 -5.27 2.07 3.62
CA VAL A 151 -3.80 2.23 3.58
C VAL A 151 -3.16 2.41 4.96
N GLU A 152 -3.95 2.49 6.03
CA GLU A 152 -3.49 2.80 7.38
C GLU A 152 -2.39 1.86 7.88
N GLU A 153 -2.50 0.57 7.55
CA GLU A 153 -1.53 -0.44 7.99
C GLU A 153 -0.13 -0.21 7.42
N ILE A 154 -0.05 0.13 6.13
CA ILE A 154 1.25 0.39 5.48
C ILE A 154 1.82 1.75 5.86
N GLU A 155 0.97 2.75 6.10
CA GLU A 155 1.40 4.06 6.60
C GLU A 155 1.97 3.97 8.02
N ASN A 156 1.31 3.22 8.90
CA ASN A 156 1.78 2.98 10.25
C ASN A 156 3.12 2.23 10.26
N LEU A 157 3.24 1.20 9.42
CA LEU A 157 4.49 0.47 9.24
C LEU A 157 5.61 1.39 8.76
N ARG A 158 5.37 2.18 7.71
CA ARG A 158 6.34 3.15 7.17
C ARG A 158 6.77 4.15 8.22
N THR A 159 5.83 4.73 8.95
CA THR A 159 6.09 5.70 10.01
C THR A 159 6.98 5.10 11.11
N ARG A 160 6.68 3.87 11.53
CA ARG A 160 7.47 3.14 12.53
C ARG A 160 8.89 2.88 12.04
N VAL A 161 9.06 2.42 10.81
CA VAL A 161 10.39 2.15 10.23
C VAL A 161 11.21 3.43 10.09
N ILE A 162 10.60 4.53 9.63
CA ILE A 162 11.30 5.80 9.44
C ILE A 162 11.70 6.45 10.77
N LYS A 163 10.83 6.38 11.79
CA LYS A 163 11.10 6.95 13.12
C LYS A 163 12.07 6.12 13.97
N SER A 164 12.28 4.86 13.59
CA SER A 164 13.20 3.97 14.30
C SER A 164 14.65 4.44 14.16
N ASP A 165 15.46 4.26 15.21
CA ASP A 165 16.90 4.45 15.23
C ASP A 165 17.68 3.29 14.57
N LYS A 166 16.99 2.23 14.15
CA LYS A 166 17.60 1.05 13.55
C LYS A 166 18.05 1.29 12.12
N ASN A 167 19.05 0.53 11.71
CA ASN A 167 19.49 0.55 10.33
C ASN A 167 18.42 -0.02 9.42
N ARG A 168 17.91 0.81 8.50
CA ARG A 168 16.85 0.48 7.53
C ARG A 168 17.34 0.36 6.09
N ASN A 169 18.65 0.31 5.91
CA ASN A 169 19.26 0.20 4.59
C ASN A 169 19.16 -1.23 4.07
N ILE A 170 18.66 -1.39 2.87
CA ILE A 170 18.62 -2.66 2.14
C ILE A 170 19.52 -2.53 0.92
N PHE A 171 20.50 -3.39 0.79
CA PHE A 171 21.40 -3.41 -0.35
C PHE A 171 20.93 -4.43 -1.38
N LEU A 172 20.80 -4.01 -2.63
CA LEU A 172 20.45 -4.91 -3.73
C LEU A 172 21.72 -5.50 -4.34
N MET A 173 21.87 -6.80 -4.23
CA MET A 173 22.90 -7.57 -4.93
C MET A 173 22.42 -7.86 -6.35
N ASN A 174 22.63 -6.88 -7.24
CA ASN A 174 22.22 -6.92 -8.63
C ASN A 174 23.20 -7.81 -9.42
N MET A 175 22.84 -9.06 -9.72
CA MET A 175 23.74 -10.05 -10.28
C MET A 175 23.55 -10.22 -11.80
N GLY A 176 24.66 -10.08 -12.53
CA GLY A 176 24.71 -10.21 -13.99
C GLY A 176 24.58 -8.90 -14.74
N THR A 177 24.16 -8.99 -16.01
CA THR A 177 23.92 -7.82 -16.87
C THR A 177 22.64 -7.09 -16.47
N ILE A 178 22.46 -5.87 -16.95
CA ILE A 178 21.27 -5.07 -16.68
C ILE A 178 19.97 -5.79 -17.04
N ASN A 179 19.97 -6.61 -18.06
CA ASN A 179 18.82 -7.40 -18.49
C ASN A 179 18.50 -8.54 -17.50
N ASP A 180 19.48 -9.01 -16.76
CA ASP A 180 19.29 -10.10 -15.79
C ASP A 180 18.61 -9.64 -14.50
N TYR A 181 18.92 -8.44 -14.02
CA TYR A 181 18.51 -8.02 -12.68
C TYR A 181 17.51 -6.87 -12.64
N ARG A 182 17.45 -6.00 -13.65
CA ARG A 182 16.75 -4.71 -13.58
C ARG A 182 15.29 -4.84 -13.15
N VAL A 183 14.53 -5.74 -13.78
CA VAL A 183 13.10 -5.92 -13.46
C VAL A 183 12.90 -6.29 -11.99
N ARG A 184 13.79 -7.12 -11.45
CA ARG A 184 13.72 -7.53 -10.05
C ARG A 184 14.23 -6.48 -9.10
N ALA A 185 15.26 -5.74 -9.49
CA ALA A 185 15.79 -4.62 -8.72
C ALA A 185 14.77 -3.48 -8.61
N ASP A 186 14.11 -3.12 -9.71
CA ASP A 186 13.06 -2.10 -9.73
C ASP A 186 11.85 -2.54 -8.87
N PHE A 187 11.44 -3.81 -8.98
CA PHE A 187 10.40 -4.37 -8.12
C PHE A 187 10.79 -4.34 -6.64
N ALA A 188 12.00 -4.80 -6.30
CA ALA A 188 12.52 -4.83 -4.93
C ALA A 188 12.62 -3.41 -4.34
N THR A 189 13.12 -2.46 -5.12
CA THR A 189 13.20 -1.06 -4.72
C THR A 189 11.83 -0.52 -4.32
N GLY A 190 10.83 -0.63 -5.19
CA GLY A 190 9.47 -0.17 -4.88
C GLY A 190 8.79 -0.97 -3.76
N PHE A 191 9.20 -2.24 -3.56
CA PHE A 191 8.68 -3.07 -2.47
C PHE A 191 9.18 -2.58 -1.11
N PHE A 192 10.47 -2.36 -0.96
CA PHE A 192 11.07 -1.92 0.30
C PHE A 192 10.75 -0.45 0.62
N GLN A 193 10.78 0.42 -0.38
CA GLN A 193 10.41 1.84 -0.19
C GLN A 193 8.98 2.02 0.30
N ALA A 194 8.04 1.16 -0.10
CA ALA A 194 6.68 1.20 0.41
C ALA A 194 6.61 1.07 1.95
N GLY A 195 7.51 0.31 2.55
CA GLY A 195 7.63 0.15 4.01
C GLY A 195 8.56 1.16 4.70
N GLY A 196 9.12 2.13 3.99
CA GLY A 196 10.01 3.14 4.57
C GLY A 196 11.48 2.72 4.67
N PHE A 197 11.86 1.60 4.04
CA PHE A 197 13.26 1.19 3.96
C PHE A 197 14.02 2.00 2.91
N THR A 198 15.28 2.28 3.19
CA THR A 198 16.20 2.92 2.24
C THR A 198 16.86 1.86 1.38
N VAL A 199 16.81 2.02 0.07
CA VAL A 199 17.36 1.03 -0.86
C VAL A 199 18.65 1.55 -1.49
N ILE A 200 19.72 0.75 -1.37
CA ILE A 200 21.01 0.96 -2.02
C ILE A 200 21.05 0.00 -3.22
N SER A 201 20.92 0.55 -4.43
CA SER A 201 20.89 -0.24 -5.67
C SER A 201 22.08 0.14 -6.56
N PRO A 202 23.24 -0.52 -6.42
CA PRO A 202 24.40 -0.29 -7.27
C PRO A 202 24.18 -0.86 -8.68
N GLN A 203 25.14 -0.60 -9.56
CA GLN A 203 25.20 -1.26 -10.86
C GLN A 203 25.40 -2.79 -10.69
N GLY A 204 25.11 -3.57 -11.74
CA GLY A 204 25.20 -5.01 -11.71
C GLY A 204 26.63 -5.53 -11.46
N PHE A 205 26.72 -6.59 -10.69
CA PHE A 205 27.97 -7.31 -10.42
C PHE A 205 28.07 -8.54 -11.32
N MET A 206 29.26 -8.75 -11.90
CA MET A 206 29.52 -9.92 -12.74
C MET A 206 30.02 -11.11 -11.93
N THR A 207 30.56 -10.88 -10.73
CA THR A 207 31.07 -11.92 -9.82
C THR A 207 30.42 -11.84 -8.47
N VAL A 208 30.35 -12.98 -7.76
CA VAL A 208 29.82 -13.03 -6.40
C VAL A 208 30.76 -12.30 -5.42
N GLU A 209 32.06 -12.38 -5.64
CA GLU A 209 33.08 -11.77 -4.81
C GLU A 209 32.94 -10.23 -4.76
N ASP A 210 32.74 -9.61 -5.93
CA ASP A 210 32.55 -8.15 -6.01
C ASP A 210 31.23 -7.73 -5.35
N ALA A 211 30.16 -8.50 -5.56
CA ALA A 211 28.88 -8.24 -4.92
C ALA A 211 28.96 -8.36 -3.40
N VAL A 212 29.60 -9.39 -2.87
CA VAL A 212 29.78 -9.60 -1.43
C VAL A 212 30.66 -8.53 -0.81
N LYS A 213 31.74 -8.13 -1.49
CA LYS A 213 32.61 -7.04 -1.03
C LYS A 213 31.83 -5.74 -0.91
N SER A 214 31.11 -5.35 -1.98
CA SER A 214 30.31 -4.13 -1.99
C SER A 214 29.18 -4.18 -0.95
N ALA A 215 28.53 -5.34 -0.77
CA ALA A 215 27.51 -5.53 0.24
C ALA A 215 28.05 -5.29 1.66
N LYS A 216 29.20 -5.84 2.00
CA LYS A 216 29.86 -5.63 3.31
C LYS A 216 30.24 -4.15 3.52
N GLU A 217 30.75 -3.50 2.48
CA GLU A 217 31.12 -2.07 2.53
C GLU A 217 29.91 -1.15 2.69
N SER A 218 28.71 -1.58 2.23
CA SER A 218 27.48 -0.80 2.32
C SER A 218 26.93 -0.62 3.74
N ASN A 219 27.36 -1.46 4.68
CA ASN A 219 26.81 -1.52 6.03
C ASN A 219 25.26 -1.58 6.08
N ALA A 220 24.64 -2.27 5.12
CA ALA A 220 23.19 -2.44 5.08
C ALA A 220 22.72 -3.47 6.10
N ALA A 221 21.47 -3.32 6.56
CA ALA A 221 20.87 -4.24 7.53
C ALA A 221 20.44 -5.58 6.90
N ALA A 222 20.15 -5.58 5.61
CA ALA A 222 19.80 -6.78 4.86
C ALA A 222 20.23 -6.66 3.40
N TYR A 223 20.36 -7.80 2.74
CA TYR A 223 20.79 -7.90 1.36
C TYR A 223 19.75 -8.63 0.52
N CYS A 224 19.37 -8.05 -0.62
CA CYS A 224 18.39 -8.64 -1.52
C CYS A 224 19.05 -9.06 -2.84
N ILE A 225 18.98 -10.33 -3.16
CA ILE A 225 19.56 -10.89 -4.38
C ILE A 225 18.59 -10.68 -5.53
N CYS A 226 19.05 -10.00 -6.58
CA CYS A 226 18.27 -9.68 -7.79
C CYS A 226 18.97 -10.25 -9.03
N SER A 227 18.36 -11.24 -9.69
CA SER A 227 18.82 -11.85 -10.95
C SER A 227 17.67 -12.64 -11.59
N THR A 228 17.97 -13.44 -12.64
CA THR A 228 17.01 -14.38 -13.24
C THR A 228 16.85 -15.66 -12.41
N ASP A 229 15.72 -16.36 -12.59
CA ASP A 229 15.45 -17.62 -11.86
C ASP A 229 16.48 -18.71 -12.16
N GLU A 230 17.02 -18.73 -13.40
CA GLU A 230 18.04 -19.70 -13.80
C GLU A 230 19.34 -19.49 -13.01
N LYS A 231 19.78 -18.22 -12.89
CA LYS A 231 21.02 -17.87 -12.21
C LYS A 231 20.98 -18.07 -10.69
N TYR A 232 19.79 -18.03 -10.08
CA TYR A 232 19.65 -18.25 -8.63
C TYR A 232 20.17 -19.60 -8.18
N ASN A 233 20.21 -20.62 -9.05
CA ASN A 233 20.71 -21.94 -8.70
C ASN A 233 22.20 -21.94 -8.30
N GLU A 234 23.00 -21.09 -8.97
CA GLU A 234 24.41 -20.93 -8.72
C GLU A 234 24.68 -19.79 -7.70
N LEU A 235 23.95 -18.69 -7.83
CA LEU A 235 24.16 -17.50 -7.03
C LEU A 235 23.77 -17.69 -5.55
N VAL A 236 22.62 -18.32 -5.28
CA VAL A 236 22.11 -18.43 -3.91
C VAL A 236 23.07 -19.21 -3.00
N PRO A 237 23.52 -20.43 -3.34
CA PRO A 237 24.46 -21.15 -2.50
C PRO A 237 25.79 -20.40 -2.29
N ALA A 238 26.34 -19.79 -3.35
CA ALA A 238 27.60 -19.06 -3.28
C ALA A 238 27.50 -17.81 -2.38
N ILE A 239 26.44 -17.00 -2.52
CA ILE A 239 26.24 -15.80 -1.71
C ILE A 239 25.93 -16.16 -0.26
N CYS A 240 25.08 -17.16 0.00
CA CYS A 240 24.76 -17.60 1.35
C CYS A 240 26.01 -18.12 2.10
N SER A 241 26.89 -18.85 1.41
CA SER A 241 28.16 -19.31 1.97
C SER A 241 29.12 -18.16 2.31
N ALA A 242 29.11 -17.09 1.50
CA ALA A 242 29.97 -15.92 1.71
C ALA A 242 29.43 -14.93 2.77
N LEU A 243 28.12 -15.01 3.09
CA LEU A 243 27.40 -14.13 4.01
C LEU A 243 26.51 -14.91 5.00
N PRO A 244 27.05 -15.87 5.79
CA PRO A 244 26.27 -16.82 6.58
C PRO A 244 25.43 -16.16 7.68
N ASP A 245 25.92 -15.08 8.27
CA ASP A 245 25.27 -14.38 9.40
C ASP A 245 24.36 -13.24 8.94
N SER A 246 24.23 -13.04 7.63
CA SER A 246 23.48 -11.91 7.08
C SER A 246 21.99 -12.22 6.91
N PHE A 247 21.17 -11.18 6.88
CA PHE A 247 19.76 -11.31 6.52
C PHE A 247 19.62 -11.24 4.99
N LEU A 248 19.47 -12.42 4.38
CA LEU A 248 19.41 -12.58 2.93
C LEU A 248 17.96 -12.71 2.45
N ILE A 249 17.63 -11.91 1.45
CA ILE A 249 16.31 -11.86 0.82
C ILE A 249 16.47 -12.23 -0.66
N LEU A 250 15.50 -12.96 -1.22
CA LEU A 250 15.47 -13.27 -2.65
C LEU A 250 14.34 -12.51 -3.34
N ALA A 251 14.66 -11.77 -4.39
CA ALA A 251 13.66 -11.13 -5.25
C ALA A 251 13.11 -12.15 -6.27
N GLY A 252 12.10 -12.90 -5.90
CA GLY A 252 11.45 -13.96 -6.67
C GLY A 252 10.89 -15.04 -5.76
N TYR A 253 10.11 -15.95 -6.34
CA TYR A 253 9.53 -17.08 -5.62
C TYR A 253 9.54 -18.35 -6.50
N PRO A 254 10.69 -18.96 -6.72
CA PRO A 254 10.80 -20.20 -7.51
C PRO A 254 10.23 -21.36 -6.70
N LYS A 255 8.95 -21.68 -6.91
CA LYS A 255 8.16 -22.60 -6.09
C LYS A 255 8.85 -23.93 -5.79
N ASP A 256 9.53 -24.48 -6.80
CA ASP A 256 10.18 -25.80 -6.71
C ASP A 256 11.49 -25.78 -5.91
N LYS A 257 12.01 -24.60 -5.55
CA LYS A 257 13.31 -24.40 -4.90
C LYS A 257 13.26 -23.60 -3.60
N VAL A 258 12.09 -23.19 -3.18
CA VAL A 258 11.92 -22.36 -1.98
C VAL A 258 12.55 -23.02 -0.75
N GLU A 259 12.28 -24.29 -0.52
CA GLU A 259 12.82 -25.01 0.65
C GLU A 259 14.35 -25.15 0.56
N SER A 260 14.88 -25.54 -0.60
CA SER A 260 16.32 -25.62 -0.81
C SER A 260 17.02 -24.27 -0.58
N PHE A 261 16.43 -23.16 -1.05
CA PHE A 261 17.01 -21.85 -0.85
C PHE A 261 16.92 -21.36 0.62
N LYS A 262 15.89 -21.76 1.35
CA LYS A 262 15.83 -21.55 2.82
C LYS A 262 16.94 -22.33 3.54
N GLU A 263 17.15 -23.59 3.17
CA GLU A 263 18.24 -24.41 3.73
C GLU A 263 19.63 -23.81 3.44
N ASN A 264 19.81 -23.20 2.27
CA ASN A 264 21.03 -22.46 1.94
C ASN A 264 21.21 -21.16 2.76
N GLY A 265 20.16 -20.61 3.35
CA GLY A 265 20.25 -19.42 4.19
C GLY A 265 19.39 -18.23 3.78
N ILE A 266 18.54 -18.33 2.73
CA ILE A 266 17.58 -17.28 2.39
C ILE A 266 16.51 -17.19 3.50
N LYS A 267 16.39 -16.00 4.09
CA LYS A 267 15.47 -15.75 5.20
C LYS A 267 14.08 -15.28 4.76
N MET A 268 13.99 -14.63 3.59
CA MET A 268 12.76 -14.03 3.10
C MET A 268 12.70 -14.02 1.57
N PHE A 269 11.49 -14.07 1.03
CA PHE A 269 11.21 -13.96 -0.40
C PHE A 269 10.27 -12.79 -0.65
N ILE A 270 10.58 -11.97 -1.64
CA ILE A 270 9.70 -10.92 -2.13
C ILE A 270 9.31 -11.19 -3.58
N TYR A 271 8.03 -11.12 -3.89
CA TYR A 271 7.52 -11.46 -5.22
C TYR A 271 6.17 -10.77 -5.50
N MET A 272 5.77 -10.77 -6.75
CA MET A 272 4.49 -10.20 -7.16
C MET A 272 3.33 -11.01 -6.56
N GLY A 273 2.43 -10.34 -5.84
CA GLY A 273 1.30 -10.96 -5.15
C GLY A 273 1.59 -11.38 -3.70
N ALA A 274 2.83 -11.20 -3.20
CA ALA A 274 3.10 -11.29 -1.77
C ALA A 274 2.32 -10.22 -0.98
N ASP A 275 1.96 -10.53 0.27
CA ASP A 275 1.41 -9.54 1.19
C ASP A 275 2.52 -8.56 1.59
N VAL A 276 2.48 -7.36 1.01
CA VAL A 276 3.52 -6.34 1.19
C VAL A 276 3.60 -5.88 2.65
N VAL A 277 2.45 -5.75 3.32
CA VAL A 277 2.43 -5.28 4.72
C VAL A 277 3.00 -6.35 5.65
N ALA A 278 2.52 -7.58 5.54
CA ALA A 278 2.98 -8.68 6.39
C ALA A 278 4.48 -8.96 6.18
N THR A 279 4.95 -8.98 4.92
CA THR A 279 6.35 -9.25 4.60
C THR A 279 7.28 -8.15 5.13
N LEU A 280 6.89 -6.88 4.95
CA LEU A 280 7.72 -5.76 5.42
C LEU A 280 7.64 -5.57 6.94
N ASP A 281 6.52 -5.91 7.58
CA ASP A 281 6.41 -5.93 9.04
C ASP A 281 7.31 -7.02 9.67
N GLU A 282 7.34 -8.20 9.06
CA GLU A 282 8.26 -9.26 9.46
C GLU A 282 9.72 -8.82 9.31
N LEU A 283 10.07 -8.19 8.18
CA LEU A 283 11.41 -7.64 7.96
C LEU A 283 11.77 -6.60 9.03
N ALA A 284 10.89 -5.65 9.29
CA ALA A 284 11.08 -4.62 10.30
C ALA A 284 11.38 -5.23 11.68
N LYS A 285 10.58 -6.19 12.12
CA LYS A 285 10.79 -6.93 13.38
C LYS A 285 12.14 -7.64 13.43
N LYS A 286 12.53 -8.32 12.33
CA LYS A 286 13.83 -9.01 12.24
C LYS A 286 15.00 -8.06 12.29
N LEU A 287 14.84 -6.82 11.84
CA LEU A 287 15.86 -5.76 11.92
C LEU A 287 15.79 -4.97 13.24
N GLY A 288 14.97 -5.38 14.20
CA GLY A 288 14.87 -4.79 15.52
C GLY A 288 13.99 -3.54 15.62
N VAL A 289 13.14 -3.30 14.63
CA VAL A 289 12.10 -2.26 14.69
C VAL A 289 10.90 -2.83 15.43
N GLU A 290 10.74 -2.44 16.69
CA GLU A 290 9.66 -2.91 17.55
C GLU A 290 8.33 -2.18 17.25
N ASN A 291 7.21 -2.79 17.60
CA ASN A 291 5.94 -2.09 17.65
C ASN A 291 5.97 -1.13 18.86
N GLU A 292 5.67 0.14 18.62
CA GLU A 292 5.35 1.04 19.75
C GLU A 292 4.14 0.46 20.48
N ALA A 293 4.27 0.28 21.78
CA ALA A 293 3.23 -0.28 22.65
C ALA A 293 2.02 0.65 22.79
#